data_89b7de5e2debf0df3ac6d408fd074803
#
_entry.id   89b7de5e2debf0df3ac6d408fd074803
#
_cell.length_a   1.000
_cell.length_b   1.000
_cell.length_c   1.000
_cell.angle_alpha   90.00
_cell.angle_beta   90.00
_cell.angle_gamma   90.00
#
_symmetry.space_group_name_H-M   'P 1'
#
loop_
_entity.id
_entity.type
_entity.pdbx_description
1 polymer ?
#
loop_
_entity_poly.entity_id
_entity_poly.type
_entity_poly.pdbx_seq_one_letter_code
_entity_poly.pdbx_strand_id
1 'polypeptide(L)'
;MVTARTQRTDPLRNFKFTVRFTPIGTALGNYLTGVGDLGFAQVGGLSVQNELIAYREGGMNTHPHKMVGQSDFPAVSFARGAFASQDQLWKWTKFMHAWVGGTGTEGFDQGAKGDETNYRCDVIVKVYDHPYTATGVQYQYDNTADSKVDAGNVKLAFKLYNCWPGAYGLSDLNAGDNGIMIQQMNLHHEGFQIAWKDEEIAALDGQ
;
A
#
# COMPACT_ATOMS: atom_id res chain seq x y z
N MET A 1 2.89 -47.58 -8.53
CA MET A 1 2.57 -46.25 -9.17
C MET A 1 1.96 -45.37 -8.13
N VAL A 2 2.69 -44.41 -7.59
CA VAL A 2 2.16 -43.44 -6.67
C VAL A 2 1.52 -42.37 -7.54
N THR A 3 0.18 -42.31 -7.57
CA THR A 3 -0.55 -41.25 -8.21
C THR A 3 -0.15 -39.94 -7.52
N ALA A 4 0.48 -39.04 -8.28
CA ALA A 4 0.75 -37.70 -7.82
C ALA A 4 -0.57 -37.10 -7.33
N ARG A 5 -0.68 -36.85 -6.04
CA ARG A 5 -1.79 -36.07 -5.47
C ARG A 5 -1.70 -34.70 -6.16
N THR A 6 -2.72 -34.35 -6.91
CA THR A 6 -2.91 -33.00 -7.41
C THR A 6 -2.71 -32.07 -6.22
N GLN A 7 -1.68 -31.24 -6.26
CA GLN A 7 -1.44 -30.28 -5.17
C GLN A 7 -2.68 -29.40 -5.09
N ARG A 8 -3.39 -29.52 -3.98
CA ARG A 8 -4.53 -28.67 -3.69
C ARG A 8 -3.99 -27.28 -3.43
N THR A 9 -4.27 -26.35 -4.32
CA THR A 9 -3.90 -24.95 -4.15
C THR A 9 -4.99 -24.28 -3.33
N ASP A 10 -4.72 -24.07 -2.06
CA ASP A 10 -5.64 -23.31 -1.20
C ASP A 10 -5.57 -21.82 -1.56
N PRO A 11 -6.69 -21.08 -1.46
CA PRO A 11 -6.69 -19.65 -1.68
C PRO A 11 -5.76 -18.92 -0.71
N LEU A 12 -5.13 -17.83 -1.17
CA LEU A 12 -4.31 -16.99 -0.32
C LEU A 12 -5.14 -16.40 0.81
N ARG A 13 -4.56 -16.32 1.99
CA ARG A 13 -5.18 -15.73 3.17
C ARG A 13 -4.87 -14.24 3.23
N ASN A 14 -5.86 -13.45 3.64
CA ASN A 14 -5.80 -11.99 3.65
C ASN A 14 -5.15 -11.39 4.90
N PHE A 15 -4.73 -12.20 5.88
CA PHE A 15 -4.24 -11.68 7.16
C PHE A 15 -2.71 -11.52 7.22
N LYS A 16 -1.96 -12.10 6.27
CA LYS A 16 -0.50 -12.06 6.27
C LYS A 16 0.00 -11.17 5.14
N PHE A 17 0.23 -9.91 5.45
CA PHE A 17 0.75 -8.94 4.49
C PHE A 17 1.65 -7.92 5.17
N THR A 18 2.53 -7.31 4.40
CA THR A 18 3.36 -6.18 4.81
C THR A 18 3.21 -5.04 3.83
N VAL A 19 3.48 -3.82 4.28
CA VAL A 19 3.42 -2.61 3.47
C VAL A 19 4.75 -1.89 3.58
N ARG A 20 5.37 -1.61 2.44
CA ARG A 20 6.60 -0.84 2.33
C ARG A 20 6.34 0.47 1.61
N PHE A 21 6.86 1.56 2.16
CA PHE A 21 6.83 2.88 1.55
C PHE A 21 8.20 3.20 0.95
N THR A 22 8.22 3.56 -0.32
CA THR A 22 9.42 3.95 -1.03
C THR A 22 9.29 5.41 -1.47
N PRO A 23 9.88 6.36 -0.73
CA PRO A 23 9.85 7.78 -1.09
C PRO A 23 10.51 8.03 -2.43
N ILE A 24 9.90 8.87 -3.27
CA ILE A 24 10.47 9.25 -4.56
C ILE A 24 11.50 10.38 -4.39
N GLY A 25 11.26 11.29 -3.45
CA GLY A 25 12.17 12.39 -3.14
C GLY A 25 13.12 12.08 -1.97
N THR A 26 14.36 12.56 -2.04
CA THR A 26 15.38 12.38 -0.99
C THR A 26 15.00 13.07 0.32
N ALA A 27 14.38 14.25 0.26
CA ALA A 27 13.91 14.97 1.44
C ALA A 27 12.86 14.16 2.20
N LEU A 28 11.84 13.64 1.51
CA LEU A 28 10.86 12.75 2.14
C LEU A 28 11.51 11.48 2.67
N GLY A 29 12.51 10.94 1.95
CA GLY A 29 13.30 9.79 2.38
C GLY A 29 13.92 9.98 3.75
N ASN A 30 14.46 11.16 4.05
CA ASN A 30 15.05 11.48 5.35
C ASN A 30 14.02 11.45 6.50
N TYR A 31 12.78 11.84 6.24
CA TYR A 31 11.69 11.79 7.25
C TYR A 31 11.09 10.39 7.40
N LEU A 32 11.08 9.60 6.34
CA LEU A 32 10.60 8.22 6.34
C LEU A 32 11.73 7.20 6.54
N THR A 33 12.96 7.63 6.86
CA THR A 33 14.10 6.75 7.11
C THR A 33 13.78 5.77 8.24
N GLY A 34 14.08 4.51 8.04
CA GLY A 34 13.78 3.46 9.00
C GLY A 34 12.34 2.93 8.92
N VAL A 35 11.55 3.40 7.96
CA VAL A 35 10.27 2.80 7.61
C VAL A 35 10.56 1.61 6.69
N GLY A 36 10.93 0.49 7.29
CA GLY A 36 10.95 -0.79 6.63
C GLY A 36 9.52 -1.28 6.36
N ASP A 37 9.35 -2.56 6.24
CA ASP A 37 8.01 -3.15 6.12
C ASP A 37 7.20 -2.85 7.37
N LEU A 38 6.17 -2.00 7.23
CA LEU A 38 5.28 -1.64 8.32
C LEU A 38 4.14 -2.65 8.42
N GLY A 39 3.83 -3.04 9.66
CA GLY A 39 2.63 -3.81 9.96
C GLY A 39 1.38 -2.94 9.92
N PHE A 40 0.42 -3.34 9.12
CA PHE A 40 -0.92 -2.76 9.08
C PHE A 40 -1.95 -3.80 9.49
N ALA A 41 -3.02 -3.35 10.12
CA ALA A 41 -4.15 -4.20 10.47
C ALA A 41 -5.08 -4.40 9.27
N GLN A 42 -5.19 -3.36 8.43
CA GLN A 42 -6.09 -3.39 7.28
C GLN A 42 -5.54 -2.52 6.13
N VAL A 43 -5.68 -3.03 4.91
CA VAL A 43 -5.52 -2.31 3.65
C VAL A 43 -6.76 -2.59 2.82
N GLY A 44 -7.44 -1.55 2.34
CA GLY A 44 -8.69 -1.70 1.61
C GLY A 44 -8.89 -0.63 0.55
N GLY A 45 -9.82 -0.87 -0.39
CA GLY A 45 -10.15 0.11 -1.43
C GLY A 45 -9.39 -0.04 -2.74
N LEU A 46 -8.57 -1.08 -2.90
CA LEU A 46 -7.84 -1.32 -4.15
C LEU A 46 -8.83 -1.69 -5.28
N SER A 47 -9.13 -0.75 -6.15
CA SER A 47 -10.09 -0.95 -7.25
C SER A 47 -9.79 -0.02 -8.41
N VAL A 48 -10.28 -0.38 -9.59
CA VAL A 48 -10.30 0.46 -10.79
C VAL A 48 -11.75 0.68 -11.17
N GLN A 49 -12.11 1.90 -11.45
CA GLN A 49 -13.45 2.27 -11.92
C GLN A 49 -13.34 2.85 -13.32
N ASN A 50 -14.13 2.30 -14.24
CA ASN A 50 -14.24 2.81 -15.59
C ASN A 50 -15.63 3.37 -15.80
N GLU A 51 -15.72 4.60 -16.25
CA GLU A 51 -16.99 5.20 -16.62
C GLU A 51 -17.55 4.51 -17.87
N LEU A 52 -18.87 4.36 -17.90
CA LEU A 52 -19.58 3.81 -19.03
C LEU A 52 -20.24 4.93 -19.83
N ILE A 53 -19.87 5.06 -21.10
CA ILE A 53 -20.56 5.95 -22.04
C ILE A 53 -21.56 5.10 -22.85
N ALA A 54 -22.85 5.39 -22.68
CA ALA A 54 -23.91 4.71 -23.43
C ALA A 54 -24.35 5.58 -24.60
N TYR A 55 -24.29 5.01 -25.82
CA TYR A 55 -24.78 5.63 -27.05
C TYR A 55 -25.93 4.83 -27.63
N ARG A 56 -27.01 5.51 -27.96
CA ARG A 56 -28.22 4.89 -28.59
C ARG A 56 -28.44 5.47 -29.98
N GLU A 57 -28.56 4.61 -30.96
CA GLU A 57 -28.97 4.97 -32.30
C GLU A 57 -30.51 4.98 -32.41
N GLY A 58 -31.05 5.89 -33.23
CA GLY A 58 -32.48 5.94 -33.52
C GLY A 58 -32.95 4.64 -34.17
N GLY A 59 -34.04 4.04 -33.63
CA GLY A 59 -34.56 2.77 -34.07
C GLY A 59 -34.04 1.54 -33.30
N MET A 60 -33.03 1.65 -32.47
CA MET A 60 -32.50 0.56 -31.66
C MET A 60 -33.13 0.56 -30.27
N ASN A 61 -34.18 -0.22 -30.06
CA ASN A 61 -34.93 -0.22 -28.80
C ASN A 61 -34.45 -1.25 -27.78
N THR A 62 -33.63 -2.22 -28.18
CA THR A 62 -33.29 -3.37 -27.34
C THR A 62 -32.05 -3.17 -26.48
N HIS A 63 -31.01 -2.48 -26.96
CA HIS A 63 -29.76 -2.27 -26.19
C HIS A 63 -29.01 -1.02 -26.68
N PRO A 64 -28.37 -0.27 -25.79
CA PRO A 64 -27.43 0.78 -26.16
C PRO A 64 -26.06 0.21 -26.52
N HIS A 65 -25.32 0.88 -27.38
CA HIS A 65 -23.89 0.65 -27.54
C HIS A 65 -23.17 1.20 -26.30
N LYS A 66 -22.18 0.44 -25.79
CA LYS A 66 -21.43 0.79 -24.61
C LYS A 66 -19.97 1.04 -24.97
N MET A 67 -19.46 2.20 -24.61
CA MET A 67 -18.05 2.55 -24.79
C MET A 67 -17.41 2.80 -23.43
N VAL A 68 -16.09 2.61 -23.35
CA VAL A 68 -15.32 2.91 -22.15
C VAL A 68 -15.10 4.43 -22.08
N GLY A 69 -15.45 5.03 -20.95
CA GLY A 69 -15.19 6.42 -20.63
C GLY A 69 -13.88 6.60 -19.87
N GLN A 70 -13.85 7.53 -18.94
CA GLN A 70 -12.69 7.81 -18.11
C GLN A 70 -12.46 6.70 -17.07
N SER A 71 -11.19 6.42 -16.77
CA SER A 71 -10.80 5.50 -15.70
C SER A 71 -10.36 6.30 -14.48
N ASP A 72 -10.76 5.86 -13.30
CA ASP A 72 -10.41 6.46 -12.03
C ASP A 72 -9.92 5.41 -11.04
N PHE A 73 -9.02 5.84 -10.16
CA PHE A 73 -8.45 5.02 -9.10
C PHE A 73 -8.86 5.59 -7.75
N PRO A 74 -9.86 4.98 -7.08
CA PRO A 74 -10.28 5.41 -5.75
C PRO A 74 -9.16 5.35 -4.72
N ALA A 75 -9.24 6.20 -3.70
CA ALA A 75 -8.27 6.21 -2.62
C ALA A 75 -8.23 4.87 -1.87
N VAL A 76 -7.03 4.41 -1.55
CA VAL A 76 -6.78 3.20 -0.77
C VAL A 76 -6.67 3.57 0.70
N SER A 77 -7.38 2.86 1.56
CA SER A 77 -7.38 3.07 3.01
C SER A 77 -6.40 2.13 3.70
N PHE A 78 -5.62 2.68 4.62
CA PHE A 78 -4.67 1.97 5.45
C PHE A 78 -5.01 2.20 6.91
N ALA A 79 -5.10 1.13 7.72
CA ALA A 79 -5.33 1.21 9.15
C ALA A 79 -4.28 0.40 9.90
N ARG A 80 -3.71 0.99 10.97
CA ARG A 80 -2.76 0.31 11.86
C ARG A 80 -2.93 0.74 13.30
N GLY A 81 -2.47 -0.07 14.25
CA GLY A 81 -2.36 0.36 15.65
C GLY A 81 -1.40 1.54 15.81
N ALA A 82 -1.73 2.47 16.71
CA ALA A 82 -0.84 3.56 17.06
C ALA A 82 0.23 3.07 18.03
N PHE A 83 1.51 3.27 17.66
CA PHE A 83 2.64 2.92 18.50
C PHE A 83 3.35 4.18 18.97
N ALA A 84 3.85 4.16 20.22
CA ALA A 84 4.67 5.23 20.74
C ALA A 84 5.92 5.44 19.87
N SER A 85 6.26 6.67 19.58
CA SER A 85 7.43 7.06 18.78
C SER A 85 7.38 6.71 17.29
N GLN A 86 6.23 6.30 16.76
CA GLN A 86 6.05 6.02 15.33
C GLN A 86 5.17 7.10 14.68
N ASP A 87 5.78 8.24 14.40
CA ASP A 87 5.11 9.44 13.87
C ASP A 87 5.35 9.65 12.36
N GLN A 88 5.94 8.66 11.66
CA GLN A 88 6.35 8.78 10.26
C GLN A 88 5.19 9.15 9.33
N LEU A 89 4.00 8.53 9.51
CA LEU A 89 2.84 8.83 8.70
C LEU A 89 2.34 10.26 8.90
N TRP A 90 2.39 10.73 10.14
CA TRP A 90 2.07 12.12 10.47
C TRP A 90 3.10 13.09 9.89
N LYS A 91 4.39 12.77 9.96
CA LYS A 91 5.47 13.55 9.35
C LYS A 91 5.29 13.66 7.84
N TRP A 92 4.91 12.57 7.18
CA TRP A 92 4.62 12.61 5.74
C TRP A 92 3.46 13.56 5.41
N THR A 93 2.38 13.48 6.15
CA THR A 93 1.24 14.40 5.99
C THR A 93 1.66 15.86 6.20
N LYS A 94 2.43 16.14 7.24
CA LYS A 94 2.98 17.47 7.49
C LYS A 94 3.89 17.95 6.34
N PHE A 95 4.76 17.10 5.84
CA PHE A 95 5.65 17.40 4.73
C PHE A 95 4.86 17.82 3.47
N MET A 96 3.80 17.10 3.16
CA MET A 96 2.92 17.46 2.06
C MET A 96 2.26 18.83 2.28
N HIS A 97 1.78 19.13 3.48
CA HIS A 97 1.19 20.44 3.78
C HIS A 97 2.22 21.58 3.68
N ALA A 98 3.44 21.36 4.13
CA ALA A 98 4.51 22.34 3.98
C ALA A 98 4.83 22.64 2.51
N TRP A 99 4.80 21.60 1.67
CA TRP A 99 5.02 21.75 0.23
C TRP A 99 3.91 22.54 -0.47
N VAL A 100 2.65 22.29 -0.12
CA VAL A 100 1.47 22.94 -0.74
C VAL A 100 1.25 24.35 -0.20
N GLY A 101 1.40 24.54 1.10
CA GLY A 101 0.98 25.77 1.80
C GLY A 101 2.09 26.79 2.09
N GLY A 102 3.34 26.40 2.04
CA GLY A 102 4.49 27.31 2.22
C GLY A 102 4.64 27.98 3.59
N THR A 103 3.66 27.84 4.49
CA THR A 103 3.67 28.52 5.80
C THR A 103 2.97 27.70 6.88
N GLY A 104 3.56 27.68 8.08
CA GLY A 104 2.88 27.26 9.29
C GLY A 104 3.17 25.86 9.79
N THR A 105 4.02 25.09 9.17
CA THR A 105 4.53 23.83 9.70
C THR A 105 5.95 24.03 10.22
N GLU A 106 6.07 24.37 11.49
CA GLU A 106 7.36 24.44 12.17
C GLU A 106 8.09 23.10 12.02
N GLY A 107 9.35 23.13 11.59
CA GLY A 107 10.24 21.98 11.53
C GLY A 107 10.38 21.29 10.18
N PHE A 108 9.79 21.81 9.10
CA PHE A 108 10.09 21.38 7.75
C PHE A 108 10.91 22.45 7.03
N ASP A 109 12.10 22.05 6.58
CA ASP A 109 13.00 22.94 5.85
C ASP A 109 12.40 23.28 4.49
N GLN A 110 11.99 24.53 4.31
CA GLN A 110 11.36 25.03 3.07
C GLN A 110 12.38 25.31 1.96
N GLY A 111 13.65 24.99 2.19
CA GLY A 111 14.75 25.35 1.30
C GLY A 111 14.96 24.42 0.11
N ALA A 112 14.45 23.22 0.13
CA ALA A 112 14.67 22.25 -0.92
C ALA A 112 13.66 22.46 -2.07
N LYS A 113 14.16 22.88 -3.22
CA LYS A 113 13.38 23.02 -4.46
C LYS A 113 13.88 21.98 -5.46
N GLY A 114 12.95 21.27 -6.13
CA GLY A 114 13.27 20.27 -7.14
C GLY A 114 12.79 18.86 -6.76
N ASP A 115 13.33 17.84 -7.40
CA ASP A 115 12.97 16.43 -7.18
C ASP A 115 13.22 15.96 -5.75
N GLU A 116 14.13 16.62 -5.04
CA GLU A 116 14.43 16.35 -3.63
C GLU A 116 13.25 16.61 -2.70
N THR A 117 12.34 17.53 -3.08
CA THR A 117 11.15 17.91 -2.30
C THR A 117 9.89 17.17 -2.70
N ASN A 118 9.96 16.15 -3.54
CA ASN A 118 8.81 15.40 -3.95
C ASN A 118 8.16 14.73 -2.73
N TYR A 119 6.88 15.05 -2.47
CA TYR A 119 6.09 14.49 -1.35
C TYR A 119 5.49 13.13 -1.68
N ARG A 120 5.66 12.64 -2.90
CA ARG A 120 5.08 11.39 -3.38
C ARG A 120 5.91 10.20 -2.95
N CYS A 121 5.24 9.08 -2.77
CA CYS A 121 5.81 7.83 -2.32
C CYS A 121 5.19 6.68 -3.11
N ASP A 122 6.00 5.71 -3.52
CA ASP A 122 5.48 4.44 -4.02
C ASP A 122 5.19 3.52 -2.84
N VAL A 123 4.11 2.77 -2.91
CA VAL A 123 3.69 1.86 -1.85
C VAL A 123 3.59 0.44 -2.40
N ILE A 124 4.33 -0.48 -1.79
CA ILE A 124 4.30 -1.89 -2.16
C ILE A 124 3.63 -2.66 -1.03
N VAL A 125 2.58 -3.39 -1.36
CA VAL A 125 1.90 -4.32 -0.45
C VAL A 125 2.22 -5.74 -0.88
N LYS A 126 2.80 -6.52 0.02
CA LYS A 126 3.16 -7.93 -0.20
C LYS A 126 2.27 -8.84 0.61
N VAL A 127 1.71 -9.84 -0.04
CA VAL A 127 0.89 -10.88 0.59
C VAL A 127 1.67 -12.19 0.58
N TYR A 128 1.79 -12.80 1.75
CA TYR A 128 2.56 -14.00 1.97
C TYR A 128 1.67 -15.24 2.00
N ASP A 129 2.25 -16.35 1.54
CA ASP A 129 1.62 -17.66 1.63
C ASP A 129 1.57 -18.17 3.09
N HIS A 130 0.79 -19.20 3.30
CA HIS A 130 0.77 -19.91 4.57
C HIS A 130 2.12 -20.61 4.80
N PRO A 131 2.60 -20.68 6.07
CA PRO A 131 3.89 -21.24 6.42
C PRO A 131 4.07 -22.74 6.12
N TYR A 132 3.07 -23.41 5.63
CA TYR A 132 3.12 -24.81 5.24
C TYR A 132 3.62 -24.98 3.80
N THR A 133 4.86 -24.62 3.53
CA THR A 133 5.57 -25.22 2.40
C THR A 133 6.25 -26.50 2.89
N ALA A 134 6.06 -27.58 2.16
CA ALA A 134 6.51 -28.93 2.47
C ALA A 134 8.04 -29.14 2.47
N THR A 135 8.81 -28.11 2.57
CA THR A 135 10.25 -28.13 2.66
C THR A 135 10.68 -27.47 3.96
N GLY A 136 10.65 -28.22 5.04
CA GLY A 136 11.46 -28.17 6.26
C GLY A 136 12.17 -26.89 6.70
N VAL A 137 11.74 -25.71 6.27
CA VAL A 137 12.28 -24.44 6.72
C VAL A 137 11.61 -24.11 8.04
N GLN A 138 12.34 -24.36 9.12
CA GLN A 138 11.97 -23.89 10.45
C GLN A 138 11.88 -22.37 10.42
N TYR A 139 10.76 -21.83 10.91
CA TYR A 139 10.65 -20.43 11.25
C TYR A 139 11.71 -20.08 12.29
N GLN A 140 12.80 -19.50 11.87
CA GLN A 140 13.66 -18.74 12.74
C GLN A 140 13.06 -17.33 12.83
N TYR A 141 12.50 -17.02 13.97
CA TYR A 141 12.14 -15.67 14.35
C TYR A 141 13.44 -14.94 14.61
N ASP A 142 14.09 -14.50 13.54
CA ASP A 142 15.30 -13.71 13.66
C ASP A 142 14.89 -12.24 13.72
N ASN A 143 15.17 -11.63 14.86
CA ASN A 143 14.81 -10.25 15.19
C ASN A 143 15.78 -9.24 14.55
N THR A 144 16.59 -9.69 13.60
CA THR A 144 17.48 -8.82 12.84
C THR A 144 16.71 -8.21 11.67
N ALA A 145 16.80 -6.88 11.55
CA ALA A 145 16.14 -6.05 10.55
C ALA A 145 16.42 -6.43 9.07
N ASP A 146 17.17 -7.48 8.86
CA ASP A 146 17.64 -7.97 7.56
C ASP A 146 17.16 -9.41 7.26
N SER A 147 16.11 -9.86 7.96
CA SER A 147 15.60 -11.21 7.73
C SER A 147 14.93 -11.30 6.36
N LYS A 148 15.72 -11.69 5.37
CA LYS A 148 15.29 -12.16 4.04
C LYS A 148 14.43 -13.43 4.10
N VAL A 149 13.93 -13.78 5.28
CA VAL A 149 13.21 -15.03 5.56
C VAL A 149 11.89 -15.11 4.77
N ASP A 150 11.34 -13.99 4.38
CA ASP A 150 10.05 -13.97 3.71
C ASP A 150 10.10 -13.71 2.19
N ALA A 151 11.27 -13.44 1.62
CA ALA A 151 11.39 -13.12 0.20
C ALA A 151 10.97 -14.28 -0.74
N GLY A 152 11.04 -15.53 -0.27
CA GLY A 152 10.61 -16.70 -1.04
C GLY A 152 9.12 -17.06 -0.90
N ASN A 153 8.37 -16.43 -0.02
CA ASN A 153 6.98 -16.78 0.29
C ASN A 153 5.96 -15.71 -0.14
N VAL A 154 6.40 -14.66 -0.79
CA VAL A 154 5.50 -13.67 -1.37
C VAL A 154 4.80 -14.29 -2.58
N LYS A 155 3.47 -14.35 -2.57
CA LYS A 155 2.66 -14.93 -3.65
C LYS A 155 1.85 -13.91 -4.42
N LEU A 156 1.72 -12.72 -3.87
CA LEU A 156 1.01 -11.62 -4.48
C LEU A 156 1.65 -10.32 -4.00
N ALA A 157 1.92 -9.42 -4.91
CA ALA A 157 2.32 -8.06 -4.58
C ALA A 157 1.55 -7.04 -5.41
N PHE A 158 1.23 -5.90 -4.80
CA PHE A 158 0.74 -4.75 -5.55
C PHE A 158 1.61 -3.54 -5.26
N LYS A 159 1.95 -2.81 -6.30
CA LYS A 159 2.63 -1.53 -6.22
C LYS A 159 1.67 -0.43 -6.64
N LEU A 160 1.49 0.52 -5.75
CA LEU A 160 0.77 1.77 -5.97
C LEU A 160 1.80 2.84 -6.35
N TYR A 161 1.51 3.61 -7.38
CA TYR A 161 2.42 4.62 -7.90
C TYR A 161 2.02 6.03 -7.48
N ASN A 162 3.02 6.85 -7.18
CA ASN A 162 2.84 8.28 -6.90
C ASN A 162 1.82 8.57 -5.80
N CYS A 163 1.85 7.78 -4.72
CA CYS A 163 0.91 7.93 -3.61
C CYS A 163 1.18 9.20 -2.80
N TRP A 164 0.10 9.78 -2.30
CA TRP A 164 0.15 10.90 -1.36
C TRP A 164 -1.02 10.83 -0.37
N PRO A 165 -0.83 11.31 0.87
CA PRO A 165 -1.88 11.23 1.90
C PRO A 165 -3.01 12.22 1.61
N GLY A 166 -4.22 11.70 1.37
CA GLY A 166 -5.43 12.51 1.21
C GLY A 166 -6.12 12.81 2.53
N ALA A 167 -6.06 11.86 3.48
CA ALA A 167 -6.60 12.03 4.82
C ALA A 167 -5.77 11.23 5.83
N TYR A 168 -5.58 11.78 7.00
CA TYR A 168 -4.98 11.12 8.15
C TYR A 168 -5.86 11.35 9.38
N GLY A 169 -6.14 10.31 10.12
CA GLY A 169 -6.97 10.36 11.32
C GLY A 169 -6.49 9.41 12.39
N LEU A 170 -6.87 9.70 13.61
CA LEU A 170 -6.72 8.83 14.78
C LEU A 170 -8.11 8.43 15.25
N SER A 171 -8.24 7.22 15.80
CA SER A 171 -9.48 6.80 16.43
C SER A 171 -9.84 7.70 17.61
N ASP A 172 -11.12 7.75 17.94
CA ASP A 172 -11.62 8.50 19.10
C ASP A 172 -10.99 7.98 20.40
N LEU A 173 -10.81 8.89 21.36
CA LEU A 173 -10.31 8.58 22.69
C LEU A 173 -11.50 8.50 23.65
N ASN A 174 -11.69 7.33 24.28
CA ASN A 174 -12.73 7.11 25.27
C ASN A 174 -12.11 6.45 26.52
N ALA A 175 -12.12 7.15 27.64
CA ALA A 175 -11.56 6.64 28.91
C ALA A 175 -12.35 5.47 29.50
N GLY A 176 -13.60 5.28 29.10
CA GLY A 176 -14.46 4.18 29.55
C GLY A 176 -14.33 2.91 28.71
N ASP A 177 -13.56 2.94 27.64
CA ASP A 177 -13.42 1.82 26.70
C ASP A 177 -12.00 1.23 26.76
N ASN A 178 -11.89 -0.09 26.66
CA ASN A 178 -10.62 -0.80 26.62
C ASN A 178 -10.19 -1.05 25.16
N GLY A 179 -10.25 -0.01 24.34
CA GLY A 179 -9.93 -0.07 22.92
C GLY A 179 -8.45 0.22 22.63
N ILE A 180 -7.97 -0.27 21.50
CA ILE A 180 -6.65 0.06 20.96
C ILE A 180 -6.79 1.28 20.05
N MET A 181 -5.89 2.26 20.23
CA MET A 181 -5.83 3.42 19.35
C MET A 181 -5.39 3.03 17.94
N ILE A 182 -6.16 3.43 16.94
CA ILE A 182 -5.92 3.11 15.53
C ILE A 182 -5.59 4.40 14.76
N GLN A 183 -4.54 4.33 13.95
CA GLN A 183 -4.21 5.33 12.94
C GLN A 183 -4.83 4.92 11.61
N GLN A 184 -5.51 5.85 10.95
CA GLN A 184 -6.09 5.65 9.63
C GLN A 184 -5.49 6.64 8.65
N MET A 185 -5.16 6.19 7.45
CA MET A 185 -4.65 7.01 6.37
C MET A 185 -5.30 6.61 5.05
N ASN A 186 -5.80 7.57 4.30
CA ASN A 186 -6.27 7.36 2.94
C ASN A 186 -5.21 7.89 1.98
N LEU A 187 -4.77 7.07 1.05
CA LEU A 187 -3.79 7.42 0.03
C LEU A 187 -4.47 7.54 -1.33
N HIS A 188 -4.26 8.68 -1.98
CA HIS A 188 -4.52 8.83 -3.40
C HIS A 188 -3.32 8.33 -4.19
N HIS A 189 -3.54 7.75 -5.35
CA HIS A 189 -2.50 7.20 -6.21
C HIS A 189 -2.86 7.39 -7.69
N GLU A 190 -1.86 7.35 -8.56
CA GLU A 190 -2.04 7.55 -10.00
C GLU A 190 -2.20 6.25 -10.78
N GLY A 191 -2.19 5.12 -10.08
CA GLY A 191 -2.36 3.79 -10.65
C GLY A 191 -1.75 2.72 -9.78
N PHE A 192 -2.01 1.45 -10.12
CA PHE A 192 -1.38 0.33 -9.43
C PHE A 192 -1.12 -0.83 -10.39
N GLN A 193 -0.17 -1.66 -10.02
CA GLN A 193 0.15 -2.90 -10.71
C GLN A 193 0.06 -4.07 -9.74
N ILE A 194 -0.44 -5.21 -10.23
CA ILE A 194 -0.52 -6.46 -9.48
C ILE A 194 0.46 -7.46 -10.09
N ALA A 195 1.26 -8.11 -9.27
CA ALA A 195 2.20 -9.16 -9.65
C ALA A 195 1.85 -10.46 -8.94
N TRP A 196 1.74 -11.53 -9.73
CA TRP A 196 1.40 -12.87 -9.26
C TRP A 196 2.56 -13.85 -9.37
N LYS A 197 3.55 -13.55 -10.21
CA LYS A 197 4.71 -14.41 -10.45
C LYS A 197 5.92 -13.89 -9.68
N ASP A 198 6.75 -14.80 -9.20
CA ASP A 198 7.94 -14.46 -8.43
C ASP A 198 8.88 -13.50 -9.19
N GLU A 199 9.01 -13.64 -10.52
CA GLU A 199 9.79 -12.74 -11.38
C GLU A 199 9.22 -11.33 -11.44
N GLU A 200 7.88 -11.21 -11.56
CA GLU A 200 7.17 -9.94 -11.60
C GLU A 200 7.24 -9.23 -10.24
N ILE A 201 7.13 -10.00 -9.16
CA ILE A 201 7.25 -9.50 -7.78
C ILE A 201 8.64 -8.92 -7.52
N ALA A 202 9.68 -9.64 -7.95
CA ALA A 202 11.07 -9.17 -7.83
C ALA A 202 11.31 -7.90 -8.66
N ALA A 203 10.70 -7.80 -9.84
CA ALA A 203 10.78 -6.61 -10.68
C ALA A 203 10.10 -5.39 -10.05
N LEU A 204 9.01 -5.57 -9.30
CA LEU A 204 8.35 -4.46 -8.58
C LEU A 204 9.17 -3.93 -7.40
N ASP A 205 9.96 -4.79 -6.73
CA ASP A 205 10.82 -4.40 -5.61
C ASP A 205 12.07 -3.62 -6.05
N GLY A 206 12.52 -3.82 -7.27
CA GLY A 206 13.76 -3.24 -7.81
C GLY A 206 13.59 -1.90 -8.55
N GLN A 207 12.36 -1.37 -8.63
CA GLN A 207 12.06 -0.12 -9.31
C GLN A 207 11.87 1.03 -8.33
#